data_83f4574ddfbc14afcb94402ace27c295
#
_entry.id   83f4574ddfbc14afcb94402ace27c295
#
_cell.length_a   1.000
_cell.length_b   1.000
_cell.length_c   1.000
_cell.angle_alpha   90.00
_cell.angle_beta   90.00
_cell.angle_gamma   90.00
#
_symmetry.space_group_name_H-M   'P 1'
#
loop_
_entity.id
_entity.type
_entity.pdbx_description
1 polymer ?
#
loop_
_entity_poly.entity_id
_entity_poly.type
_entity_poly.pdbx_seq_one_letter_code
_entity_poly.pdbx_strand_id
1 'polypeptide(L)'
;MSGTNIAAVDLNLLKAFEALLRERSVTRAAVTIGVSQPAMSHSLTRLRHLFGDELFVRLPHGMEPTPKAQELGMLVEVALDRIRRALDLQHGFDPATTRRSFTATIAEYAEVALIDQLTRRMARSAPEADLRLMPLDFTATPEQLDSGGITLAIGHFRDHAPRFGRRMIYRERLCALVHRRHPVLTQPMTAEHYVAWPHVVMSPSGKAIRSIDPHLSARGLKRRVAATVGTYLALVPVLRGSDMIATLPSITAATLAELSGDLIRIELPFTQFVDVSMIWHVKTEADPAERWFRDLVADTARPLGDHGKP
;
A
#
# COMPACT_ATOMS: atom_id res chain seq x y z
N MET A 1 -19.09 30.92 12.32
CA MET A 1 -18.60 29.64 12.87
C MET A 1 -17.24 29.93 13.49
N SER A 2 -17.17 29.98 14.82
CA SER A 2 -15.91 30.30 15.54
C SER A 2 -15.00 29.09 15.43
N GLY A 3 -13.88 29.21 14.69
CA GLY A 3 -12.87 28.17 14.62
C GLY A 3 -12.30 27.88 16.01
N THR A 4 -12.20 26.62 16.39
CA THR A 4 -11.59 26.22 17.66
C THR A 4 -10.16 26.76 17.72
N ASN A 5 -9.88 27.64 18.68
CA ASN A 5 -8.52 28.21 18.85
C ASN A 5 -7.61 27.12 19.41
N ILE A 6 -6.62 26.67 18.63
CA ILE A 6 -5.66 25.64 19.01
C ILE A 6 -4.90 25.98 20.31
N ALA A 7 -4.69 27.28 20.60
CA ALA A 7 -4.04 27.73 21.83
C ALA A 7 -4.84 27.41 23.11
N ALA A 8 -6.15 27.18 22.99
CA ALA A 8 -7.01 26.80 24.10
C ALA A 8 -7.12 25.26 24.27
N VAL A 9 -6.54 24.47 23.37
CA VAL A 9 -6.62 23.01 23.39
C VAL A 9 -5.37 22.43 24.04
N ASP A 10 -5.59 21.60 25.08
CA ASP A 10 -4.52 20.82 25.68
C ASP A 10 -4.16 19.65 24.75
N LEU A 11 -3.01 19.74 24.09
CA LEU A 11 -2.54 18.73 23.13
C LEU A 11 -2.29 17.33 23.76
N ASN A 12 -2.16 17.23 25.09
CA ASN A 12 -2.07 15.93 25.76
C ASN A 12 -3.38 15.13 25.63
N LEU A 13 -4.51 15.80 25.40
CA LEU A 13 -5.77 15.13 25.13
C LEU A 13 -5.71 14.28 23.85
N LEU A 14 -4.92 14.69 22.85
CA LEU A 14 -4.77 13.92 21.61
C LEU A 14 -4.03 12.59 21.85
N LYS A 15 -3.04 12.56 22.75
CA LYS A 15 -2.36 11.32 23.19
C LYS A 15 -3.34 10.39 23.93
N ALA A 16 -4.18 10.94 24.79
CA ALA A 16 -5.22 10.17 25.49
C ALA A 16 -6.23 9.60 24.50
N PHE A 17 -6.62 10.38 23.50
CA PHE A 17 -7.54 9.95 22.45
C PHE A 17 -6.97 8.82 21.60
N GLU A 18 -5.71 8.93 21.13
CA GLU A 18 -5.02 7.87 20.40
C GLU A 18 -4.97 6.56 21.21
N ALA A 19 -4.61 6.65 22.50
CA ALA A 19 -4.56 5.48 23.37
C ALA A 19 -5.95 4.84 23.57
N LEU A 20 -7.01 5.64 23.71
CA LEU A 20 -8.38 5.14 23.84
C LEU A 20 -8.87 4.45 22.55
N LEU A 21 -8.53 4.98 21.38
CA LEU A 21 -8.85 4.36 20.08
C LEU A 21 -8.21 2.99 19.94
N ARG A 22 -6.93 2.87 20.32
CA ARG A 22 -6.18 1.63 20.23
C ARG A 22 -6.62 0.59 21.23
N GLU A 23 -6.74 0.99 22.51
CA GLU A 23 -6.97 0.05 23.61
C GLU A 23 -8.46 -0.29 23.82
N ARG A 24 -9.38 0.55 23.35
CA ARG A 24 -10.83 0.41 23.57
C ARG A 24 -11.20 0.14 25.05
N SER A 25 -10.39 0.68 25.97
CA SER A 25 -10.51 0.51 27.41
C SER A 25 -9.83 1.66 28.13
N VAL A 26 -10.55 2.36 29.01
CA VAL A 26 -10.01 3.47 29.81
C VAL A 26 -8.84 3.01 30.68
N THR A 27 -8.95 1.82 31.29
CA THR A 27 -7.92 1.29 32.17
C THR A 27 -6.65 0.95 31.40
N ARG A 28 -6.76 0.23 30.27
CA ARG A 28 -5.59 -0.11 29.43
C ARG A 28 -4.96 1.13 28.82
N ALA A 29 -5.77 2.06 28.31
CA ALA A 29 -5.29 3.32 27.78
C ALA A 29 -4.53 4.16 28.82
N ALA A 30 -4.98 4.16 30.06
CA ALA A 30 -4.30 4.82 31.17
C ALA A 30 -2.90 4.23 31.42
N VAL A 31 -2.79 2.91 31.45
CA VAL A 31 -1.51 2.20 31.60
C VAL A 31 -0.59 2.53 30.42
N THR A 32 -1.11 2.49 29.20
CA THR A 32 -0.32 2.74 27.97
C THR A 32 0.36 4.10 27.95
N ILE A 33 -0.28 5.15 28.47
CA ILE A 33 0.31 6.50 28.48
C ILE A 33 0.84 6.94 29.85
N GLY A 34 0.86 6.03 30.83
CA GLY A 34 1.47 6.28 32.13
C GLY A 34 0.68 7.24 33.04
N VAL A 35 -0.65 7.24 32.96
CA VAL A 35 -1.53 8.06 33.80
C VAL A 35 -2.44 7.19 34.66
N SER A 36 -3.08 7.80 35.68
CA SER A 36 -4.09 7.08 36.46
C SER A 36 -5.41 6.93 35.66
N GLN A 37 -6.17 5.88 35.99
CA GLN A 37 -7.49 5.66 35.36
C GLN A 37 -8.48 6.84 35.60
N PRO A 38 -8.54 7.49 36.75
CA PRO A 38 -9.30 8.71 36.93
C PRO A 38 -8.87 9.86 36.04
N ALA A 39 -7.55 10.05 35.84
CA ALA A 39 -7.02 11.07 34.95
C ALA A 39 -7.39 10.78 33.46
N MET A 40 -7.34 9.53 33.02
CA MET A 40 -7.80 9.13 31.70
C MET A 40 -9.31 9.36 31.52
N SER A 41 -10.13 9.03 32.51
CA SER A 41 -11.58 9.30 32.50
C SER A 41 -11.88 10.80 32.39
N HIS A 42 -11.14 11.63 33.13
CA HIS A 42 -11.23 13.08 33.02
C HIS A 42 -10.81 13.59 31.62
N SER A 43 -9.74 13.04 31.05
CA SER A 43 -9.31 13.36 29.68
C SER A 43 -10.40 13.02 28.67
N LEU A 44 -11.06 11.86 28.80
CA LEU A 44 -12.20 11.48 27.94
C LEU A 44 -13.36 12.47 28.05
N THR A 45 -13.71 12.90 29.27
CA THR A 45 -14.75 13.91 29.47
C THR A 45 -14.39 15.22 28.77
N ARG A 46 -13.15 15.69 28.90
CA ARG A 46 -12.67 16.91 28.19
C ARG A 46 -12.69 16.75 26.68
N LEU A 47 -12.31 15.58 26.15
CA LEU A 47 -12.40 15.26 24.72
C LEU A 47 -13.83 15.32 24.19
N ARG A 48 -14.79 14.78 24.94
CA ARG A 48 -16.22 14.85 24.59
C ARG A 48 -16.71 16.31 24.50
N HIS A 49 -16.33 17.15 25.47
CA HIS A 49 -16.62 18.57 25.39
C HIS A 49 -15.95 19.27 24.21
N LEU A 50 -14.69 18.96 23.95
CA LEU A 50 -13.92 19.58 22.86
C LEU A 50 -14.53 19.29 21.49
N PHE A 51 -14.93 18.04 21.26
CA PHE A 51 -15.43 17.60 19.95
C PHE A 51 -16.96 17.57 19.85
N GLY A 52 -17.69 17.80 20.95
CA GLY A 52 -19.14 17.76 20.96
C GLY A 52 -19.71 16.40 20.54
N ASP A 53 -19.08 15.32 21.01
CA ASP A 53 -19.43 13.94 20.66
C ASP A 53 -19.05 13.01 21.82
N GLU A 54 -19.81 11.91 22.00
CA GLU A 54 -19.48 10.88 23.00
C GLU A 54 -18.15 10.19 22.76
N LEU A 55 -17.67 10.18 21.53
CA LEU A 55 -16.45 9.60 21.01
C LEU A 55 -16.34 8.08 21.21
N PHE A 56 -16.78 7.57 22.34
CA PHE A 56 -16.76 6.14 22.66
C PHE A 56 -18.05 5.76 23.38
N VAL A 57 -18.73 4.75 22.86
CA VAL A 57 -19.90 4.13 23.50
C VAL A 57 -19.48 2.90 24.30
N ARG A 58 -20.07 2.74 25.48
CA ARG A 58 -19.77 1.62 26.36
C ARG A 58 -20.60 0.40 25.94
N LEU A 59 -19.93 -0.72 25.71
CA LEU A 59 -20.55 -1.99 25.39
C LEU A 59 -20.15 -3.06 26.42
N PRO A 60 -20.85 -4.21 26.49
CA PRO A 60 -20.51 -5.30 27.43
C PRO A 60 -19.06 -5.79 27.32
N HIS A 61 -18.45 -5.63 26.15
CA HIS A 61 -17.08 -6.10 25.84
C HIS A 61 -16.03 -4.99 25.83
N GLY A 62 -16.35 -3.77 26.28
CA GLY A 62 -15.43 -2.65 26.28
C GLY A 62 -16.03 -1.35 25.77
N MET A 63 -15.25 -0.61 25.00
CA MET A 63 -15.68 0.66 24.40
C MET A 63 -15.51 0.60 22.88
N GLU A 64 -16.49 1.12 22.14
CA GLU A 64 -16.38 1.26 20.70
C GLU A 64 -16.39 2.74 20.29
N PRO A 65 -15.51 3.13 19.33
CA PRO A 65 -15.48 4.49 18.84
C PRO A 65 -16.71 4.82 18.00
N THR A 66 -17.22 6.04 18.14
CA THR A 66 -18.27 6.60 17.27
C THR A 66 -17.70 6.81 15.85
N PRO A 67 -18.55 6.93 14.80
CA PRO A 67 -18.09 7.30 13.46
C PRO A 67 -17.23 8.57 13.45
N LYS A 68 -17.61 9.58 14.25
CA LYS A 68 -16.84 10.81 14.42
C LYS A 68 -15.47 10.57 15.07
N ALA A 69 -15.39 9.69 16.06
CA ALA A 69 -14.12 9.32 16.66
C ALA A 69 -13.20 8.58 15.68
N GLN A 70 -13.75 7.76 14.80
CA GLN A 70 -12.97 7.09 13.76
C GLN A 70 -12.39 8.10 12.75
N GLU A 71 -13.18 9.04 12.28
CA GLU A 71 -12.74 10.12 11.39
C GLU A 71 -11.67 10.99 12.05
N LEU A 72 -11.90 11.45 13.27
CA LEU A 72 -10.93 12.21 14.07
C LEU A 72 -9.65 11.42 14.32
N GLY A 73 -9.76 10.11 14.50
CA GLY A 73 -8.62 9.22 14.73
C GLY A 73 -7.58 9.29 13.62
N MET A 74 -8.02 9.24 12.38
CA MET A 74 -7.15 9.37 11.22
C MET A 74 -6.37 10.70 11.20
N LEU A 75 -7.05 11.80 11.53
CA LEU A 75 -6.44 13.13 11.56
C LEU A 75 -5.47 13.31 12.73
N VAL A 76 -5.86 12.85 13.93
CA VAL A 76 -5.06 12.92 15.15
C VAL A 76 -3.79 12.10 15.02
N GLU A 77 -3.86 10.91 14.44
CA GLU A 77 -2.72 10.03 14.19
C GLU A 77 -1.67 10.70 13.31
N VAL A 78 -2.09 11.30 12.19
CA VAL A 78 -1.21 12.06 11.30
C VAL A 78 -0.57 13.24 12.02
N ALA A 79 -1.33 13.96 12.85
CA ALA A 79 -0.81 15.09 13.60
C ALA A 79 0.24 14.68 14.65
N LEU A 80 -0.03 13.62 15.41
CA LEU A 80 0.90 13.11 16.44
C LEU A 80 2.17 12.53 15.80
N ASP A 81 2.07 11.86 14.66
CA ASP A 81 3.24 11.37 13.93
C ASP A 81 4.15 12.54 13.50
N ARG A 82 3.57 13.65 13.01
CA ARG A 82 4.35 14.85 12.69
C ARG A 82 5.03 15.47 13.90
N ILE A 83 4.36 15.49 15.05
CA ILE A 83 4.98 15.98 16.30
C ILE A 83 6.13 15.06 16.72
N ARG A 84 5.96 13.73 16.65
CA ARG A 84 7.04 12.75 16.91
C ARG A 84 8.24 13.00 16.01
N ARG A 85 8.00 13.15 14.70
CA ARG A 85 9.07 13.48 13.72
C ARG A 85 9.81 14.76 14.10
N ALA A 86 9.10 15.79 14.53
CA ALA A 86 9.73 17.04 14.94
C ALA A 86 10.63 16.89 16.19
N LEU A 87 10.22 16.04 17.14
CA LEU A 87 11.00 15.74 18.34
C LEU A 87 12.22 14.86 18.03
N ASP A 88 12.08 13.91 17.10
CA ASP A 88 13.16 13.01 16.68
C ASP A 88 14.30 13.72 15.94
N LEU A 89 14.03 14.89 15.32
CA LEU A 89 15.08 15.69 14.66
C LEU A 89 16.23 16.09 15.60
N GLN A 90 16.01 16.12 16.93
CA GLN A 90 17.01 16.49 17.93
C GLN A 90 17.94 15.34 18.35
N HIS A 91 17.52 14.08 18.15
CA HIS A 91 18.21 12.92 18.71
C HIS A 91 18.92 12.03 17.67
N GLY A 92 18.87 12.42 16.39
CA GLY A 92 19.33 11.55 15.29
C GLY A 92 18.36 10.38 15.05
N PHE A 93 18.38 9.83 13.84
CA PHE A 93 17.56 8.67 13.50
C PHE A 93 18.35 7.37 13.79
N ASP A 94 17.78 6.53 14.66
CA ASP A 94 18.24 5.17 14.89
C ASP A 94 17.10 4.19 14.58
N PRO A 95 17.22 3.35 13.54
CA PRO A 95 16.19 2.40 13.19
C PRO A 95 15.88 1.40 14.32
N ALA A 96 16.88 1.03 15.13
CA ALA A 96 16.71 0.02 16.18
C ALA A 96 15.75 0.45 17.31
N THR A 97 15.62 1.76 17.52
CA THR A 97 14.82 2.32 18.63
C THR A 97 13.65 3.19 18.16
N THR A 98 13.52 3.39 16.85
CA THR A 98 12.45 4.23 16.29
C THR A 98 11.09 3.61 16.48
N ARG A 99 10.10 4.43 16.88
CA ARG A 99 8.66 4.06 16.95
C ARG A 99 7.85 4.73 15.86
N ARG A 100 8.50 5.13 14.77
CA ARG A 100 7.83 5.78 13.65
C ARG A 100 6.92 4.80 12.90
N SER A 101 5.83 5.32 12.37
CA SER A 101 5.01 4.63 11.39
C SER A 101 5.45 5.04 9.98
N PHE A 102 5.96 4.09 9.20
CA PHE A 102 6.30 4.29 7.80
C PHE A 102 5.08 3.96 6.95
N THR A 103 4.51 4.98 6.30
CA THR A 103 3.29 4.85 5.51
C THR A 103 3.59 5.03 4.02
N ALA A 104 3.26 4.03 3.22
CA ALA A 104 3.44 4.06 1.77
C ALA A 104 2.18 3.58 1.04
N THR A 105 1.98 4.08 -0.19
CA THR A 105 1.07 3.44 -1.13
C THR A 105 1.84 2.52 -2.06
N ILE A 106 1.25 1.38 -2.41
CA ILE A 106 1.93 0.37 -3.21
C ILE A 106 0.95 -0.29 -4.19
N ALA A 107 1.42 -0.52 -5.42
CA ALA A 107 0.66 -1.31 -6.38
C ALA A 107 0.64 -2.78 -5.95
N GLU A 108 -0.51 -3.46 -6.04
CA GLU A 108 -0.71 -4.83 -5.54
C GLU A 108 0.36 -5.81 -6.03
N TYR A 109 0.77 -5.74 -7.31
CA TYR A 109 1.83 -6.61 -7.83
C TYR A 109 3.20 -6.35 -7.18
N ALA A 110 3.49 -5.10 -6.83
CA ALA A 110 4.72 -4.75 -6.14
C ALA A 110 4.65 -5.15 -4.66
N GLU A 111 3.48 -5.07 -4.06
CA GLU A 111 3.24 -5.56 -2.71
C GLU A 111 3.47 -7.07 -2.63
N VAL A 112 2.87 -7.85 -3.53
CA VAL A 112 3.09 -9.31 -3.62
C VAL A 112 4.57 -9.65 -3.74
N ALA A 113 5.33 -8.88 -4.53
CA ALA A 113 6.75 -9.13 -4.75
C ALA A 113 7.65 -8.76 -3.56
N LEU A 114 7.25 -7.78 -2.75
CA LEU A 114 8.13 -7.18 -1.74
C LEU A 114 7.76 -7.52 -0.29
N ILE A 115 6.47 -7.77 0.00
CA ILE A 115 5.93 -7.72 1.37
C ILE A 115 6.63 -8.69 2.33
N ASP A 116 6.87 -9.93 1.93
CA ASP A 116 7.52 -10.93 2.78
C ASP A 116 8.92 -10.48 3.23
N GLN A 117 9.76 -10.09 2.29
CA GLN A 117 11.13 -9.67 2.60
C GLN A 117 11.18 -8.30 3.29
N LEU A 118 10.28 -7.38 2.92
CA LEU A 118 10.20 -6.07 3.54
C LEU A 118 9.82 -6.17 5.02
N THR A 119 8.79 -6.95 5.35
CA THR A 119 8.36 -7.15 6.73
C THR A 119 9.42 -7.86 7.57
N ARG A 120 10.11 -8.87 7.02
CA ARG A 120 11.23 -9.54 7.71
C ARG A 120 12.40 -8.59 7.99
N ARG A 121 12.74 -7.72 7.03
CA ARG A 121 13.81 -6.73 7.20
C ARG A 121 13.41 -5.66 8.20
N MET A 122 12.17 -5.16 8.14
CA MET A 122 11.63 -4.23 9.14
C MET A 122 11.73 -4.80 10.55
N ALA A 123 11.23 -6.03 10.78
CA ALA A 123 11.26 -6.67 12.09
C ALA A 123 12.67 -6.84 12.67
N ARG A 124 13.69 -6.99 11.81
CA ARG A 124 15.09 -7.14 12.25
C ARG A 124 15.78 -5.81 12.51
N SER A 125 15.52 -4.79 11.68
CA SER A 125 16.27 -3.53 11.73
C SER A 125 15.55 -2.41 12.46
N ALA A 126 14.22 -2.47 12.55
CA ALA A 126 13.37 -1.48 13.21
C ALA A 126 12.19 -2.17 13.95
N PRO A 127 12.46 -2.95 15.02
CA PRO A 127 11.48 -3.83 15.64
C PRO A 127 10.32 -3.09 16.33
N GLU A 128 10.50 -1.82 16.69
CA GLU A 128 9.45 -1.00 17.31
C GLU A 128 8.74 -0.07 16.30
N ALA A 129 9.13 -0.11 15.02
CA ALA A 129 8.52 0.70 13.97
C ALA A 129 7.30 0.00 13.34
N ASP A 130 6.29 0.79 12.95
CA ASP A 130 5.15 0.30 12.20
C ASP A 130 5.34 0.47 10.69
N LEU A 131 4.88 -0.50 9.91
CA LEU A 131 4.78 -0.42 8.45
C LEU A 131 3.30 -0.40 8.04
N ARG A 132 2.90 0.62 7.28
CA ARG A 132 1.55 0.75 6.73
C ARG A 132 1.60 0.85 5.23
N LEU A 133 1.11 -0.18 4.55
CA LEU A 133 0.97 -0.20 3.11
C LEU A 133 -0.50 -0.01 2.75
N MET A 134 -0.76 0.91 1.85
CA MET A 134 -2.11 1.22 1.34
C MET A 134 -2.14 0.99 -0.17
N PRO A 135 -3.28 0.62 -0.74
CA PRO A 135 -3.43 0.48 -2.19
C PRO A 135 -3.04 1.76 -2.93
N LEU A 136 -2.28 1.62 -4.01
CA LEU A 136 -1.87 2.74 -4.85
C LEU A 136 -3.07 3.29 -5.64
N ASP A 137 -3.41 4.54 -5.40
CA ASP A 137 -4.31 5.35 -6.23
C ASP A 137 -3.51 6.45 -6.92
N PHE A 138 -3.32 6.33 -8.23
CA PHE A 138 -2.54 7.30 -9.01
C PHE A 138 -3.13 8.72 -8.98
N THR A 139 -4.43 8.87 -8.70
CA THR A 139 -5.11 10.16 -8.63
C THR A 139 -4.88 10.84 -7.29
N ALA A 140 -4.99 10.10 -6.19
CA ALA A 140 -4.85 10.63 -4.84
C ALA A 140 -3.39 10.72 -4.37
N THR A 141 -2.50 9.87 -4.90
CA THR A 141 -1.10 9.78 -4.47
C THR A 141 -0.33 11.10 -4.49
N PRO A 142 -0.41 11.97 -5.52
CA PRO A 142 0.30 13.25 -5.51
C PRO A 142 -0.09 14.14 -4.32
N GLU A 143 -1.37 14.28 -4.03
CA GLU A 143 -1.86 15.08 -2.90
C GLU A 143 -1.45 14.47 -1.56
N GLN A 144 -1.50 13.15 -1.43
CA GLN A 144 -1.06 12.44 -0.23
C GLN A 144 0.44 12.63 0.04
N LEU A 145 1.30 12.63 -1.00
CA LEU A 145 2.72 12.96 -0.88
C LEU A 145 2.95 14.43 -0.52
N ASP A 146 2.22 15.35 -1.16
CA ASP A 146 2.31 16.79 -0.90
C ASP A 146 1.91 17.10 0.55
N SER A 147 0.84 16.53 1.03
CA SER A 147 0.34 16.70 2.41
C SER A 147 1.19 15.94 3.44
N GLY A 148 2.00 14.94 3.02
CA GLY A 148 2.75 14.05 3.92
C GLY A 148 1.85 13.03 4.63
N GLY A 149 0.68 12.73 4.10
CA GLY A 149 -0.17 11.61 4.52
C GLY A 149 0.49 10.26 4.23
N ILE A 150 1.28 10.23 3.16
CA ILE A 150 2.23 9.14 2.85
C ILE A 150 3.61 9.74 2.60
N THR A 151 4.65 8.94 2.77
CA THR A 151 6.03 9.38 2.51
C THR A 151 6.64 8.72 1.28
N LEU A 152 6.06 7.63 0.81
CA LEU A 152 6.54 6.86 -0.32
C LEU A 152 5.36 6.30 -1.13
N ALA A 153 5.51 6.23 -2.45
CA ALA A 153 4.61 5.49 -3.31
C ALA A 153 5.40 4.55 -4.23
N ILE A 154 4.95 3.30 -4.38
CA ILE A 154 5.66 2.23 -5.10
C ILE A 154 4.74 1.68 -6.21
N GLY A 155 5.23 1.72 -7.46
CA GLY A 155 4.47 1.26 -8.62
C GLY A 155 5.12 1.63 -9.94
N HIS A 156 4.32 1.57 -11.00
CA HIS A 156 4.76 1.97 -12.33
C HIS A 156 4.38 3.43 -12.61
N PHE A 157 5.36 4.32 -12.49
CA PHE A 157 5.20 5.75 -12.76
C PHE A 157 5.88 6.09 -14.09
N ARG A 158 5.10 6.52 -15.09
CA ARG A 158 5.63 6.99 -16.39
C ARG A 158 6.21 8.39 -16.25
N ASP A 159 5.38 9.29 -15.73
CA ASP A 159 5.70 10.70 -15.53
C ASP A 159 5.51 11.07 -14.06
N HIS A 160 6.25 12.05 -13.58
CA HIS A 160 6.12 12.61 -12.24
C HIS A 160 6.47 14.10 -12.26
N ALA A 161 5.82 14.88 -11.40
CA ALA A 161 6.12 16.30 -11.27
C ALA A 161 7.53 16.50 -10.67
N PRO A 162 8.22 17.61 -11.01
CA PRO A 162 9.59 17.88 -10.52
C PRO A 162 9.74 17.90 -9.00
N ARG A 163 8.66 18.12 -8.26
CA ARG A 163 8.64 18.07 -6.79
C ARG A 163 8.72 16.66 -6.21
N PHE A 164 8.68 15.63 -7.04
CA PHE A 164 8.84 14.25 -6.63
C PHE A 164 10.17 13.68 -7.10
N GLY A 165 10.95 13.15 -6.15
CA GLY A 165 12.08 12.27 -6.46
C GLY A 165 11.58 10.90 -6.95
N ARG A 166 12.36 10.25 -7.80
CA ARG A 166 12.05 8.92 -8.34
C ARG A 166 13.30 8.05 -8.36
N ARG A 167 13.11 6.76 -8.00
CA ARG A 167 14.13 5.72 -8.16
C ARG A 167 13.47 4.44 -8.68
N MET A 168 13.96 3.93 -9.81
CA MET A 168 13.58 2.59 -10.27
C MET A 168 14.20 1.57 -9.31
N ILE A 169 13.41 0.57 -8.87
CA ILE A 169 13.84 -0.42 -7.88
C ILE A 169 13.96 -1.82 -8.47
N TYR A 170 13.14 -2.19 -9.45
CA TYR A 170 13.31 -3.40 -10.24
C TYR A 170 12.51 -3.32 -11.55
N ARG A 171 12.83 -4.24 -12.47
CA ARG A 171 12.09 -4.44 -13.71
C ARG A 171 11.58 -5.87 -13.74
N GLU A 172 10.34 -6.04 -14.11
CA GLU A 172 9.68 -7.33 -14.11
C GLU A 172 9.04 -7.63 -15.47
N ARG A 173 9.19 -8.87 -15.92
CA ARG A 173 8.59 -9.35 -17.17
C ARG A 173 7.09 -9.61 -16.96
N LEU A 174 6.28 -9.28 -17.96
CA LEU A 174 4.89 -9.72 -18.02
C LEU A 174 4.80 -11.13 -18.60
N CYS A 175 3.85 -11.90 -18.13
CA CYS A 175 3.51 -13.22 -18.64
C CYS A 175 1.99 -13.40 -18.70
N ALA A 176 1.54 -14.46 -19.33
CA ALA A 176 0.15 -14.88 -19.28
C ALA A 176 -0.07 -15.91 -18.16
N LEU A 177 -1.25 -15.87 -17.54
CA LEU A 177 -1.72 -16.84 -16.57
C LEU A 177 -3.03 -17.43 -17.08
N VAL A 178 -3.12 -18.76 -17.08
CA VAL A 178 -4.27 -19.51 -17.58
C VAL A 178 -4.55 -20.74 -16.72
N HIS A 179 -5.73 -21.30 -16.81
CA HIS A 179 -6.00 -22.62 -16.22
C HIS A 179 -5.17 -23.71 -16.92
N ARG A 180 -4.67 -24.71 -16.19
CA ARG A 180 -3.82 -25.80 -16.72
C ARG A 180 -4.46 -26.64 -17.83
N ARG A 181 -5.78 -26.56 -18.01
CA ARG A 181 -6.53 -27.22 -19.09
C ARG A 181 -6.93 -26.26 -20.20
N HIS A 182 -6.40 -25.03 -20.20
CA HIS A 182 -6.75 -24.05 -21.19
C HIS A 182 -6.35 -24.49 -22.60
N PRO A 183 -7.25 -24.40 -23.61
CA PRO A 183 -6.95 -24.88 -24.96
C PRO A 183 -5.75 -24.19 -25.64
N VAL A 184 -5.39 -22.96 -25.20
CA VAL A 184 -4.22 -22.26 -25.72
C VAL A 184 -2.91 -23.07 -25.56
N LEU A 185 -2.87 -24.02 -24.62
CA LEU A 185 -1.71 -24.86 -24.32
C LEU A 185 -1.46 -25.97 -25.37
N THR A 186 -2.42 -26.22 -26.26
CA THR A 186 -2.31 -27.29 -27.28
C THR A 186 -1.40 -26.92 -28.45
N GLN A 187 -1.02 -25.64 -28.56
CA GLN A 187 -0.22 -25.09 -29.65
C GLN A 187 0.75 -24.02 -29.12
N PRO A 188 1.84 -23.69 -29.83
CA PRO A 188 2.73 -22.59 -29.46
C PRO A 188 1.97 -21.26 -29.36
N MET A 189 2.30 -20.46 -28.34
CA MET A 189 1.69 -19.15 -28.11
C MET A 189 2.23 -18.15 -29.14
N THR A 190 1.47 -17.92 -30.23
CA THR A 190 1.69 -16.80 -31.16
C THR A 190 0.83 -15.60 -30.77
N ALA A 191 1.09 -14.43 -31.37
CA ALA A 191 0.29 -13.23 -31.11
C ALA A 191 -1.17 -13.42 -31.57
N GLU A 192 -1.39 -14.13 -32.66
CA GLU A 192 -2.70 -14.51 -33.19
C GLU A 192 -3.45 -15.43 -32.23
N HIS A 193 -2.76 -16.47 -31.71
CA HIS A 193 -3.30 -17.36 -30.69
C HIS A 193 -3.66 -16.60 -29.41
N TYR A 194 -2.80 -15.69 -28.98
CA TYR A 194 -3.03 -14.89 -27.78
C TYR A 194 -4.33 -14.06 -27.89
N VAL A 195 -4.58 -13.42 -29.05
CA VAL A 195 -5.79 -12.58 -29.23
C VAL A 195 -7.05 -13.36 -29.59
N ALA A 196 -6.92 -14.64 -29.96
CA ALA A 196 -8.06 -15.50 -30.28
C ALA A 196 -8.94 -15.79 -29.05
N TRP A 197 -8.38 -15.69 -27.85
CA TRP A 197 -9.08 -15.95 -26.61
C TRP A 197 -9.56 -14.66 -25.92
N PRO A 198 -10.63 -14.71 -25.12
CA PRO A 198 -11.02 -13.57 -24.30
C PRO A 198 -10.00 -13.31 -23.17
N HIS A 199 -9.91 -12.07 -22.75
CA HIS A 199 -8.98 -11.67 -21.70
C HIS A 199 -9.72 -11.15 -20.48
N VAL A 200 -9.16 -11.43 -19.30
CA VAL A 200 -9.47 -10.75 -18.04
C VAL A 200 -8.30 -9.87 -17.66
N VAL A 201 -8.57 -8.64 -17.23
CA VAL A 201 -7.56 -7.70 -16.76
C VAL A 201 -7.84 -7.28 -15.33
N MET A 202 -6.78 -7.14 -14.54
CA MET A 202 -6.86 -6.53 -13.23
C MET A 202 -6.73 -5.01 -13.37
N SER A 203 -7.66 -4.27 -12.79
CA SER A 203 -7.63 -2.81 -12.74
C SER A 203 -8.44 -2.31 -11.54
N PRO A 204 -7.80 -1.70 -10.53
CA PRO A 204 -8.50 -1.15 -9.37
C PRO A 204 -9.50 -0.04 -9.73
N SER A 205 -9.24 0.70 -10.81
CA SER A 205 -10.13 1.77 -11.30
C SER A 205 -11.24 1.28 -12.22
N GLY A 206 -11.30 -0.02 -12.54
CA GLY A 206 -12.23 -0.59 -13.52
C GLY A 206 -11.90 -0.24 -14.99
N LYS A 207 -10.93 0.63 -15.24
CA LYS A 207 -10.47 0.96 -16.60
C LYS A 207 -9.51 -0.12 -17.08
N ALA A 208 -9.77 -0.72 -18.24
CA ALA A 208 -8.88 -1.75 -18.79
C ALA A 208 -7.45 -1.22 -18.98
N ILE A 209 -6.49 -1.88 -18.35
CA ILE A 209 -5.06 -1.56 -18.51
C ILE A 209 -4.64 -2.07 -19.89
N ARG A 210 -4.12 -1.15 -20.72
CA ARG A 210 -3.77 -1.41 -22.13
C ARG A 210 -2.26 -1.44 -22.38
N SER A 211 -1.45 -1.81 -21.39
CA SER A 211 0.02 -1.77 -21.49
C SER A 211 0.58 -2.61 -22.64
N ILE A 212 -0.11 -3.69 -23.02
CA ILE A 212 0.33 -4.60 -24.10
C ILE A 212 -0.36 -4.29 -25.45
N ASP A 213 -1.44 -3.49 -25.45
CA ASP A 213 -2.20 -3.21 -26.67
C ASP A 213 -1.35 -2.54 -27.78
N PRO A 214 -0.35 -1.67 -27.51
CA PRO A 214 0.55 -1.15 -28.54
C PRO A 214 1.32 -2.24 -29.28
N HIS A 215 1.77 -3.30 -28.59
CA HIS A 215 2.47 -4.42 -29.22
C HIS A 215 1.58 -5.25 -30.14
N LEU A 216 0.31 -5.38 -29.79
CA LEU A 216 -0.70 -6.03 -30.62
C LEU A 216 -1.08 -5.17 -31.82
N SER A 217 -1.34 -3.89 -31.59
CA SER A 217 -1.73 -2.93 -32.63
C SER A 217 -0.63 -2.77 -33.71
N ALA A 218 0.64 -2.80 -33.33
CA ALA A 218 1.77 -2.80 -34.27
C ALA A 218 1.77 -4.00 -35.24
N ARG A 219 1.02 -5.06 -34.91
CA ARG A 219 0.80 -6.27 -35.72
C ARG A 219 -0.59 -6.34 -36.34
N GLY A 220 -1.37 -5.26 -36.24
CA GLY A 220 -2.78 -5.25 -36.71
C GLY A 220 -3.72 -6.10 -35.86
N LEU A 221 -3.28 -6.53 -34.66
CA LEU A 221 -4.04 -7.39 -33.79
C LEU A 221 -4.73 -6.61 -32.66
N LYS A 222 -5.86 -7.13 -32.17
CA LYS A 222 -6.62 -6.56 -31.07
C LYS A 222 -7.19 -7.67 -30.20
N ARG A 223 -6.90 -7.65 -28.91
CA ARG A 223 -7.50 -8.58 -27.96
C ARG A 223 -8.90 -8.10 -27.51
N ARG A 224 -9.76 -9.05 -27.16
CA ARG A 224 -11.05 -8.78 -26.52
C ARG A 224 -10.89 -8.87 -25.00
N VAL A 225 -11.00 -7.76 -24.29
CA VAL A 225 -11.12 -7.76 -22.83
C VAL A 225 -12.58 -8.07 -22.49
N ALA A 226 -12.82 -9.26 -21.95
CA ALA A 226 -14.15 -9.76 -21.62
C ALA A 226 -14.55 -9.47 -20.17
N ALA A 227 -13.57 -9.33 -19.28
CA ALA A 227 -13.78 -9.01 -17.87
C ALA A 227 -12.68 -8.11 -17.32
N THR A 228 -13.06 -7.30 -16.34
CA THR A 228 -12.13 -6.48 -15.53
C THR A 228 -12.41 -6.77 -14.07
N VAL A 229 -11.36 -7.05 -13.28
CA VAL A 229 -11.46 -7.35 -11.85
C VAL A 229 -10.62 -6.36 -11.04
N GLY A 230 -10.97 -6.15 -9.78
CA GLY A 230 -10.34 -5.13 -8.93
C GLY A 230 -9.03 -5.57 -8.26
N THR A 231 -8.77 -6.89 -8.17
CA THR A 231 -7.59 -7.46 -7.50
C THR A 231 -7.02 -8.63 -8.29
N TYR A 232 -5.74 -8.95 -8.09
CA TYR A 232 -5.13 -10.14 -8.71
C TYR A 232 -5.72 -11.44 -8.17
N LEU A 233 -6.09 -11.50 -6.90
CA LEU A 233 -6.71 -12.69 -6.32
C LEU A 233 -8.03 -13.06 -7.02
N ALA A 234 -8.80 -12.08 -7.48
CA ALA A 234 -10.05 -12.30 -8.22
C ALA A 234 -9.84 -12.97 -9.59
N LEU A 235 -8.62 -12.97 -10.14
CA LEU A 235 -8.30 -13.70 -11.36
C LEU A 235 -8.44 -15.22 -11.19
N VAL A 236 -8.16 -15.75 -10.00
CA VAL A 236 -8.16 -17.20 -9.75
C VAL A 236 -9.52 -17.85 -10.08
N PRO A 237 -10.64 -17.43 -9.48
CA PRO A 237 -11.94 -18.03 -9.81
C PRO A 237 -12.38 -17.77 -11.26
N VAL A 238 -12.01 -16.62 -11.83
CA VAL A 238 -12.34 -16.29 -13.23
C VAL A 238 -11.62 -17.24 -14.19
N LEU A 239 -10.31 -17.46 -14.01
CA LEU A 239 -9.52 -18.34 -14.88
C LEU A 239 -9.89 -19.82 -14.70
N ARG A 240 -10.34 -20.22 -13.52
CA ARG A 240 -10.86 -21.58 -13.27
C ARG A 240 -12.16 -21.87 -14.00
N GLY A 241 -13.00 -20.88 -14.11
CA GLY A 241 -14.34 -21.01 -14.69
C GLY A 241 -14.45 -20.62 -16.17
N SER A 242 -13.34 -20.32 -16.86
CA SER A 242 -13.37 -19.81 -18.22
C SER A 242 -12.09 -20.10 -19.02
N ASP A 243 -12.19 -19.93 -20.35
CA ASP A 243 -11.06 -19.92 -21.27
C ASP A 243 -10.54 -18.48 -21.46
N MET A 244 -10.38 -17.72 -20.37
CA MET A 244 -9.79 -16.39 -20.42
C MET A 244 -8.30 -16.45 -20.14
N ILE A 245 -7.57 -15.49 -20.72
CA ILE A 245 -6.14 -15.26 -20.44
C ILE A 245 -6.01 -14.00 -19.59
N ALA A 246 -5.28 -14.09 -18.48
CA ALA A 246 -4.82 -12.93 -17.74
C ALA A 246 -3.37 -12.60 -18.12
N THR A 247 -3.04 -11.30 -18.21
CA THR A 247 -1.65 -10.84 -18.39
C THR A 247 -1.27 -9.99 -17.19
N LEU A 248 -0.18 -10.38 -16.53
CA LEU A 248 0.24 -9.78 -15.28
C LEU A 248 1.75 -9.95 -15.06
N PRO A 249 2.35 -9.25 -14.07
CA PRO A 249 3.75 -9.42 -13.69
C PRO A 249 4.06 -10.86 -13.25
N SER A 250 5.24 -11.33 -13.61
CA SER A 250 5.63 -12.74 -13.53
C SER A 250 5.71 -13.28 -12.10
N ILE A 251 6.12 -12.45 -11.12
CA ILE A 251 6.17 -12.84 -9.71
C ILE A 251 4.75 -13.04 -9.18
N THR A 252 3.85 -12.09 -9.47
CA THR A 252 2.44 -12.21 -9.09
C THR A 252 1.79 -13.45 -9.73
N ALA A 253 2.09 -13.71 -11.02
CA ALA A 253 1.59 -14.90 -11.70
C ALA A 253 2.11 -16.18 -11.06
N ALA A 254 3.39 -16.23 -10.69
CA ALA A 254 3.97 -17.38 -10.00
C ALA A 254 3.30 -17.63 -8.64
N THR A 255 3.13 -16.56 -7.84
CA THR A 255 2.45 -16.63 -6.54
C THR A 255 1.00 -17.14 -6.69
N LEU A 256 0.23 -16.63 -7.65
CA LEU A 256 -1.14 -17.09 -7.88
C LEU A 256 -1.18 -18.54 -8.39
N ALA A 257 -0.24 -18.95 -9.24
CA ALA A 257 -0.14 -20.31 -9.72
C ALA A 257 0.17 -21.30 -8.58
N GLU A 258 1.09 -20.93 -7.69
CA GLU A 258 1.43 -21.73 -6.49
C GLU A 258 0.23 -21.85 -5.54
N LEU A 259 -0.42 -20.74 -5.20
CA LEU A 259 -1.56 -20.71 -4.29
C LEU A 259 -2.78 -21.47 -4.84
N SER A 260 -2.99 -21.43 -6.16
CA SER A 260 -4.15 -22.08 -6.79
C SER A 260 -3.93 -23.55 -7.07
N GLY A 261 -2.72 -23.95 -7.42
CA GLY A 261 -2.33 -25.31 -7.79
C GLY A 261 -2.85 -25.80 -9.16
N ASP A 262 -3.70 -25.02 -9.82
CA ASP A 262 -4.34 -25.39 -11.10
C ASP A 262 -4.20 -24.29 -12.18
N LEU A 263 -3.61 -23.16 -11.84
CA LEU A 263 -3.21 -22.14 -12.81
C LEU A 263 -1.74 -22.34 -13.19
N ILE A 264 -1.41 -22.03 -14.42
CA ILE A 264 -0.04 -22.06 -14.92
C ILE A 264 0.34 -20.76 -15.62
N ARG A 265 1.59 -20.41 -15.44
CA ARG A 265 2.23 -19.28 -16.11
C ARG A 265 2.79 -19.72 -17.46
N ILE A 266 2.55 -18.94 -18.49
CA ILE A 266 3.09 -19.14 -19.83
C ILE A 266 3.69 -17.83 -20.34
N GLU A 267 4.69 -17.95 -21.23
CA GLU A 267 5.33 -16.80 -21.85
C GLU A 267 4.38 -16.08 -22.80
N LEU A 268 4.49 -14.75 -22.86
CA LEU A 268 3.83 -13.98 -23.91
C LEU A 268 4.54 -14.15 -25.25
N PRO A 269 3.83 -14.03 -26.40
CA PRO A 269 4.42 -14.10 -27.71
C PRO A 269 5.27 -12.86 -28.09
N PHE A 270 5.49 -11.98 -27.14
CA PHE A 270 6.33 -10.78 -27.22
C PHE A 270 6.89 -10.45 -25.84
N THR A 271 8.04 -9.80 -25.82
CA THR A 271 8.66 -9.39 -24.56
C THR A 271 8.08 -8.05 -24.09
N GLN A 272 7.56 -8.01 -22.90
CA GLN A 272 7.05 -6.80 -22.25
C GLN A 272 7.44 -6.78 -20.78
N PHE A 273 7.85 -5.60 -20.33
CA PHE A 273 8.26 -5.37 -18.94
C PHE A 273 7.40 -4.31 -18.28
N VAL A 274 7.37 -4.35 -16.97
CA VAL A 274 6.94 -3.28 -16.10
C VAL A 274 8.12 -2.79 -15.26
N ASP A 275 8.43 -1.49 -15.36
CA ASP A 275 9.42 -0.84 -14.51
C ASP A 275 8.75 -0.42 -13.22
N VAL A 276 9.21 -0.97 -12.10
CA VAL A 276 8.71 -0.61 -10.79
C VAL A 276 9.64 0.43 -10.17
N SER A 277 9.05 1.54 -9.79
CA SER A 277 9.76 2.68 -9.19
C SER A 277 9.10 3.04 -7.88
N MET A 278 9.86 3.70 -7.03
CA MET A 278 9.33 4.44 -5.90
C MET A 278 9.43 5.94 -6.17
N ILE A 279 8.45 6.72 -5.70
CA ILE A 279 8.44 8.17 -5.74
C ILE A 279 8.17 8.73 -4.34
N TRP A 280 8.75 9.88 -4.04
CA TRP A 280 8.61 10.59 -2.77
C TRP A 280 8.66 12.09 -3.00
N HIS A 281 8.17 12.88 -2.05
CA HIS A 281 8.30 14.34 -2.17
C HIS A 281 9.73 14.77 -1.83
N VAL A 282 10.36 15.63 -2.67
CA VAL A 282 11.76 16.10 -2.49
C VAL A 282 12.02 16.77 -1.13
N LYS A 283 10.99 17.33 -0.47
CA LYS A 283 11.12 17.90 0.88
C LYS A 283 11.54 16.86 1.94
N THR A 284 11.32 15.55 1.68
CA THR A 284 11.73 14.45 2.57
C THR A 284 13.08 13.85 2.19
N GLU A 285 13.77 14.41 1.17
CA GLU A 285 15.05 13.90 0.66
C GLU A 285 16.12 13.82 1.75
N ALA A 286 16.19 14.86 2.60
CA ALA A 286 17.18 14.99 3.66
C ALA A 286 16.78 14.33 4.98
N ASP A 287 15.51 13.87 5.14
CA ASP A 287 15.07 13.20 6.37
C ASP A 287 15.77 11.82 6.49
N PRO A 288 16.57 11.58 7.54
CA PRO A 288 17.34 10.34 7.68
C PRO A 288 16.45 9.09 7.78
N ALA A 289 15.27 9.19 8.41
CA ALA A 289 14.35 8.06 8.56
C ALA A 289 13.68 7.71 7.22
N GLU A 290 13.27 8.72 6.46
CA GLU A 290 12.67 8.51 5.14
C GLU A 290 13.72 7.99 4.14
N ARG A 291 14.96 8.44 4.24
CA ARG A 291 16.07 7.90 3.44
C ARG A 291 16.32 6.44 3.78
N TRP A 292 16.41 6.11 5.06
CA TRP A 292 16.57 4.73 5.52
C TRP A 292 15.44 3.83 4.99
N PHE A 293 14.18 4.27 5.07
CA PHE A 293 13.04 3.49 4.58
C PHE A 293 13.09 3.28 3.06
N ARG A 294 13.45 4.33 2.29
CA ARG A 294 13.67 4.21 0.83
C ARG A 294 14.78 3.20 0.50
N ASP A 295 15.87 3.24 1.24
CA ASP A 295 17.00 2.32 1.04
C ASP A 295 16.62 0.89 1.43
N LEU A 296 15.87 0.71 2.51
CA LEU A 296 15.33 -0.60 2.90
C LEU A 296 14.45 -1.21 1.81
N VAL A 297 13.54 -0.42 1.24
CA VAL A 297 12.69 -0.85 0.10
C VAL A 297 13.53 -1.19 -1.13
N ALA A 298 14.50 -0.34 -1.47
CA ALA A 298 15.39 -0.58 -2.62
C ALA A 298 16.24 -1.84 -2.43
N ASP A 299 16.79 -2.05 -1.25
CA ASP A 299 17.59 -3.24 -0.93
C ASP A 299 16.73 -4.52 -0.90
N THR A 300 15.45 -4.39 -0.53
CA THR A 300 14.49 -5.50 -0.61
C THR A 300 14.19 -5.87 -2.06
N ALA A 301 14.09 -4.87 -2.94
CA ALA A 301 13.81 -5.07 -4.36
C ALA A 301 15.04 -5.54 -5.16
N ARG A 302 16.27 -5.36 -4.65
CA ARG A 302 17.51 -5.66 -5.39
C ARG A 302 17.59 -7.08 -5.97
N PRO A 303 17.20 -8.16 -5.23
CA PRO A 303 17.22 -9.51 -5.79
C PRO A 303 16.25 -9.71 -6.97
N LEU A 304 15.21 -8.86 -7.08
CA LEU A 304 14.20 -8.94 -8.14
C LEU A 304 14.71 -8.33 -9.46
N GLY A 305 15.77 -7.52 -9.42
CA GLY A 305 16.34 -6.85 -10.59
C GLY A 305 16.93 -7.81 -11.64
N ASP A 306 17.25 -9.05 -11.27
CA ASP A 306 17.79 -10.07 -12.17
C ASP A 306 16.71 -10.87 -12.92
N HIS A 307 15.45 -10.76 -12.54
CA HIS A 307 14.33 -11.43 -13.23
C HIS A 307 13.95 -10.79 -14.58
N GLY A 308 14.61 -9.70 -14.97
CA GLY A 308 14.42 -9.03 -16.27
C GLY A 308 15.50 -9.29 -17.30
N LYS A 309 16.54 -10.06 -16.98
CA LYS A 309 17.55 -10.47 -17.98
C LYS A 309 17.03 -11.65 -18.79
N PRO A 310 17.28 -11.68 -20.14
CA PRO A 310 16.89 -12.79 -21.00
C PRO A 310 17.57 -14.11 -20.64
#